data_55055745ba35789054f239c282b01cd9
#
_entry.id   55055745ba35789054f239c282b01cd9
#
_cell.length_a   1.000
_cell.length_b   1.000
_cell.length_c   1.000
_cell.angle_alpha   90.00
_cell.angle_beta   90.00
_cell.angle_gamma   90.00
#
_symmetry.space_group_name_H-M   'P 1'
#
loop_
_entity.id
_entity.type
_entity.pdbx_description
1 polymer ?
#
loop_
_entity_poly.entity_id
_entity_poly.type
_entity_poly.pdbx_seq_one_letter_code
_entity_poly.pdbx_strand_id
1 'polypeptide(L)'
;LGLEAHDAARADGLGQGYVGALLSAGEDGLWVGVGGSGLFLRDARTGRYRSFRHDAAVPDPLTGDYITALSPAKGGYLWVGTRSNGLNRCHIEPWSCERFDGRSASEPNLRHYHVTALRRDRDGGLWVATDGGGLHRAHVDAAGRVTRFERWGVDRGLLTDGIMGIEEDDDGSLWLSTRHGLSRLDPATGQVVNHVVQSGLPVSHFNTGASSADTG
;
A
#
# COMPACT_ATOMS: atom_id res chain seq x y z
N LEU A 1 12.64 -23.89 -15.11
CA LEU A 1 12.52 -22.63 -14.36
C LEU A 1 13.73 -21.80 -14.70
N GLY A 2 13.63 -20.97 -15.78
CA GLY A 2 14.69 -20.03 -16.14
C GLY A 2 14.65 -18.85 -15.17
N LEU A 3 15.77 -18.60 -14.49
CA LEU A 3 16.00 -17.32 -13.84
C LEU A 3 16.14 -16.29 -14.97
N GLU A 4 15.13 -15.44 -15.15
CA GLU A 4 15.26 -14.25 -15.98
C GLU A 4 16.22 -13.30 -15.28
N ALA A 5 17.49 -13.30 -15.68
CA ALA A 5 18.47 -12.35 -15.20
C ALA A 5 18.05 -10.94 -15.67
N HIS A 6 18.16 -9.97 -14.76
CA HIS A 6 17.95 -8.57 -15.09
C HIS A 6 18.99 -8.16 -16.16
N ASP A 7 18.51 -7.83 -17.35
CA ASP A 7 19.31 -7.19 -18.40
C ASP A 7 18.97 -5.68 -18.41
N ALA A 8 19.85 -4.87 -17.85
CA ALA A 8 19.70 -3.41 -17.79
C ALA A 8 19.61 -2.76 -19.18
N ALA A 9 20.01 -3.48 -20.23
CA ALA A 9 19.94 -3.01 -21.62
C ALA A 9 18.59 -3.29 -22.28
N ARG A 10 17.71 -4.12 -21.66
CA ARG A 10 16.38 -4.38 -22.19
C ARG A 10 15.38 -3.36 -21.65
N ALA A 11 14.82 -2.55 -22.53
CA ALA A 11 13.74 -1.60 -22.21
C ALA A 11 12.44 -2.28 -21.70
N ASP A 12 12.37 -3.61 -21.80
CA ASP A 12 11.23 -4.46 -21.45
C ASP A 12 11.48 -5.34 -20.20
N GLY A 13 12.59 -5.14 -19.47
CA GLY A 13 12.92 -5.85 -18.23
C GLY A 13 12.47 -5.13 -16.96
N LEU A 14 12.47 -5.85 -15.81
CA LEU A 14 12.33 -5.24 -14.49
C LEU A 14 13.55 -4.33 -14.21
N GLY A 15 13.28 -3.15 -13.62
CA GLY A 15 14.33 -2.24 -13.18
C GLY A 15 15.22 -2.82 -12.07
N GLN A 16 16.29 -2.11 -11.71
CA GLN A 16 17.16 -2.48 -10.57
C GLN A 16 16.47 -2.09 -9.26
N GLY A 17 16.55 -2.96 -8.27
CA GLY A 17 16.01 -2.74 -6.93
C GLY A 17 15.39 -4.00 -6.36
N TYR A 18 14.90 -3.92 -5.14
CA TYR A 18 14.15 -5.02 -4.53
C TYR A 18 12.66 -4.91 -4.88
N VAL A 19 12.02 -6.05 -4.99
CA VAL A 19 10.57 -6.13 -5.17
C VAL A 19 9.91 -5.78 -3.82
N GLY A 20 9.22 -4.64 -3.78
CA GLY A 20 8.53 -4.15 -2.59
C GLY A 20 7.07 -4.56 -2.52
N ALA A 21 6.45 -4.83 -3.68
CA ALA A 21 5.04 -5.22 -3.75
C ALA A 21 4.74 -6.07 -4.99
N LEU A 22 3.83 -7.01 -4.83
CA LEU A 22 3.26 -7.82 -5.91
C LEU A 22 1.74 -7.78 -5.83
N LEU A 23 1.07 -7.71 -6.96
CA LEU A 23 -0.38 -7.78 -7.03
C LEU A 23 -0.82 -8.45 -8.34
N SER A 24 -1.66 -9.47 -8.25
CA SER A 24 -2.26 -10.10 -9.42
C SER A 24 -3.12 -9.09 -10.19
N ALA A 25 -2.91 -9.00 -11.50
CA ALA A 25 -3.77 -8.28 -12.44
C ALA A 25 -4.79 -9.21 -13.10
N GLY A 26 -5.07 -10.36 -12.49
CA GLY A 26 -5.94 -11.40 -13.06
C GLY A 26 -5.35 -12.00 -14.34
N GLU A 27 -6.17 -12.12 -15.38
CA GLU A 27 -5.74 -12.64 -16.69
C GLU A 27 -4.75 -11.71 -17.41
N ASP A 28 -4.70 -10.44 -17.05
CA ASP A 28 -3.78 -9.44 -17.65
C ASP A 28 -2.34 -9.62 -17.19
N GLY A 29 -2.10 -10.26 -16.01
CA GLY A 29 -0.75 -10.56 -15.57
C GLY A 29 -0.44 -10.23 -14.13
N LEU A 30 0.71 -9.55 -13.89
CA LEU A 30 1.22 -9.28 -12.55
C LEU A 30 1.75 -7.85 -12.46
N TRP A 31 1.24 -7.10 -11.49
CA TRP A 31 1.82 -5.84 -11.07
C TRP A 31 3.02 -6.09 -10.14
N VAL A 32 4.13 -5.41 -10.42
CA VAL A 32 5.38 -5.53 -9.67
C VAL A 32 5.87 -4.13 -9.30
N GLY A 33 5.87 -3.84 -8.01
CA GLY A 33 6.45 -2.61 -7.46
C GLY A 33 7.91 -2.83 -7.11
N VAL A 34 8.82 -2.02 -7.68
CA VAL A 34 10.26 -2.12 -7.47
C VAL A 34 10.78 -0.88 -6.79
N GLY A 35 11.55 -1.06 -5.70
CA GLY A 35 12.14 0.03 -4.94
C GLY A 35 13.16 0.81 -5.76
N GLY A 36 12.82 2.06 -6.10
CA GLY A 36 13.66 2.98 -6.88
C GLY A 36 13.57 2.82 -8.41
N SER A 37 12.79 1.84 -8.91
CA SER A 37 12.63 1.62 -10.35
C SER A 37 11.19 1.82 -10.85
N GLY A 38 10.23 2.03 -9.95
CA GLY A 38 8.85 2.31 -10.29
C GLY A 38 7.95 1.09 -10.28
N LEU A 39 6.83 1.19 -10.98
CA LEU A 39 5.81 0.17 -11.09
C LEU A 39 5.88 -0.49 -12.47
N PHE A 40 5.69 -1.80 -12.51
CA PHE A 40 5.69 -2.58 -13.74
C PHE A 40 4.45 -3.46 -13.82
N LEU A 41 3.91 -3.60 -15.02
CA LEU A 41 2.92 -4.62 -15.35
C LEU A 41 3.57 -5.66 -16.25
N ARG A 42 3.68 -6.90 -15.77
CA ARG A 42 4.09 -8.04 -16.57
C ARG A 42 2.84 -8.61 -17.26
N ASP A 43 2.83 -8.56 -18.58
CA ASP A 43 1.76 -9.14 -19.39
C ASP A 43 1.79 -10.68 -19.31
N ALA A 44 0.65 -11.30 -18.98
CA ALA A 44 0.57 -12.74 -18.76
C ALA A 44 0.84 -13.55 -20.04
N ARG A 45 0.43 -13.01 -21.20
CA ARG A 45 0.49 -13.71 -22.50
C ARG A 45 1.86 -13.60 -23.16
N THR A 46 2.49 -12.42 -23.09
CA THR A 46 3.75 -12.14 -23.78
C THR A 46 4.98 -12.22 -22.88
N GLY A 47 4.78 -12.16 -21.56
CA GLY A 47 5.85 -12.06 -20.56
C GLY A 47 6.54 -10.71 -20.51
N ARG A 48 6.19 -9.76 -21.36
CA ARG A 48 6.82 -8.45 -21.44
C ARG A 48 6.38 -7.54 -20.27
N TYR A 49 7.26 -6.59 -19.91
CA TYR A 49 6.99 -5.60 -18.87
C TYR A 49 6.67 -4.25 -19.51
N ARG A 50 5.59 -3.62 -19.02
CA ARG A 50 5.28 -2.19 -19.24
C ARG A 50 5.65 -1.44 -17.97
N SER A 51 6.47 -0.39 -18.08
CA SER A 51 6.91 0.40 -16.92
C SER A 51 6.07 1.66 -16.75
N PHE A 52 5.84 2.03 -15.49
CA PHE A 52 5.17 3.25 -15.07
C PHE A 52 6.08 3.91 -14.04
N ARG A 53 6.62 5.07 -14.37
CA ARG A 53 7.61 5.77 -13.55
C ARG A 53 7.15 7.19 -13.27
N HIS A 54 7.77 7.77 -12.26
CA HIS A 54 7.63 9.20 -12.04
C HIS A 54 8.27 9.95 -13.20
N ASP A 55 7.48 10.79 -13.87
CA ASP A 55 7.96 11.70 -14.92
C ASP A 55 7.27 13.05 -14.76
N ALA A 56 8.02 14.05 -14.36
CA ALA A 56 7.51 15.40 -14.13
C ALA A 56 7.00 16.09 -15.43
N ALA A 57 7.35 15.55 -16.59
CA ALA A 57 6.88 16.06 -17.90
C ALA A 57 5.50 15.51 -18.30
N VAL A 58 5.03 14.44 -17.63
CA VAL A 58 3.72 13.82 -17.89
C VAL A 58 2.68 14.42 -16.93
N PRO A 59 1.48 14.80 -17.42
CA PRO A 59 0.37 15.16 -16.54
C PRO A 59 0.01 14.02 -15.60
N ASP A 60 -0.22 14.35 -14.32
CA ASP A 60 -0.65 13.40 -13.29
C ASP A 60 0.16 12.09 -13.23
N PRO A 61 1.49 12.15 -13.13
CA PRO A 61 2.34 10.98 -13.10
C PRO A 61 2.24 10.28 -11.74
N LEU A 62 2.80 9.06 -11.65
CA LEU A 62 3.13 8.43 -10.38
C LEU A 62 4.03 9.37 -9.55
N THR A 63 3.76 9.51 -8.25
CA THR A 63 4.48 10.50 -7.42
C THR A 63 5.92 10.15 -7.10
N GLY A 64 6.32 8.88 -7.29
CA GLY A 64 7.68 8.43 -7.04
C GLY A 64 7.90 6.96 -7.38
N ASP A 65 9.14 6.60 -7.60
CA ASP A 65 9.56 5.29 -8.11
C ASP A 65 9.86 4.26 -7.01
N TYR A 66 9.68 4.61 -5.74
CA TYR A 66 9.93 3.68 -4.63
C TYR A 66 8.62 3.06 -4.14
N ILE A 67 8.18 1.98 -4.81
CA ILE A 67 6.90 1.35 -4.57
C ILE A 67 6.99 0.41 -3.36
N THR A 68 6.08 0.56 -2.42
CA THR A 68 6.05 -0.22 -1.16
C THR A 68 4.82 -1.11 -1.02
N ALA A 69 3.68 -0.71 -1.60
CA ALA A 69 2.45 -1.45 -1.46
C ALA A 69 1.53 -1.24 -2.68
N LEU A 70 0.75 -2.26 -3.01
CA LEU A 70 -0.23 -2.24 -4.10
C LEU A 70 -1.56 -2.79 -3.60
N SER A 71 -2.67 -2.23 -4.10
CA SER A 71 -4.01 -2.76 -3.83
C SER A 71 -4.93 -2.46 -5.01
N PRO A 72 -5.82 -3.38 -5.39
CA PRO A 72 -6.77 -3.11 -6.47
C PRO A 72 -7.79 -2.04 -6.04
N ALA A 73 -8.26 -1.25 -6.98
CA ALA A 73 -9.37 -0.32 -6.79
C ALA A 73 -10.49 -0.61 -7.79
N LYS A 74 -11.71 -0.12 -7.50
CA LYS A 74 -12.85 -0.27 -8.41
C LYS A 74 -12.66 0.58 -9.67
N GLY A 75 -13.27 0.17 -10.79
CA GLY A 75 -13.37 0.98 -11.99
C GLY A 75 -12.07 1.15 -12.78
N GLY A 76 -11.19 0.13 -12.81
CA GLY A 76 -9.93 0.19 -13.56
C GLY A 76 -8.85 1.04 -12.89
N TYR A 77 -8.96 1.23 -11.57
CA TYR A 77 -7.97 1.93 -10.79
C TYR A 77 -7.07 0.97 -10.00
N LEU A 78 -5.88 1.46 -9.67
CA LEU A 78 -4.88 0.81 -8.83
C LEU A 78 -4.43 1.76 -7.73
N TRP A 79 -4.38 1.28 -6.49
CA TRP A 79 -3.75 1.98 -5.39
C TRP A 79 -2.26 1.65 -5.34
N VAL A 80 -1.43 2.66 -5.27
CA VAL A 80 0.03 2.54 -5.26
C VAL A 80 0.60 3.34 -4.09
N GLY A 81 1.11 2.63 -3.10
CA GLY A 81 1.84 3.20 -1.96
C GLY A 81 3.30 3.41 -2.28
N THR A 82 3.85 4.53 -1.86
CA THR A 82 5.27 4.86 -2.04
C THR A 82 5.96 5.15 -0.72
N ARG A 83 7.29 4.99 -0.69
CA ARG A 83 8.09 5.25 0.50
C ARG A 83 8.17 6.73 0.88
N SER A 84 8.18 7.62 -0.10
CA SER A 84 8.52 9.03 0.18
C SER A 84 7.52 10.04 -0.41
N ASN A 85 6.51 9.57 -1.14
CA ASN A 85 5.63 10.42 -1.92
C ASN A 85 4.14 10.10 -1.73
N GLY A 86 3.80 9.39 -0.65
CA GLY A 86 2.42 9.13 -0.26
C GLY A 86 1.73 8.02 -1.04
N LEU A 87 0.42 8.13 -1.12
CA LEU A 87 -0.47 7.21 -1.81
C LEU A 87 -0.89 7.80 -3.16
N ASN A 88 -0.95 6.93 -4.18
CA ASN A 88 -1.50 7.27 -5.49
C ASN A 88 -2.72 6.40 -5.78
N ARG A 89 -3.72 6.98 -6.41
CA ARG A 89 -4.84 6.27 -7.04
C ARG A 89 -4.72 6.45 -8.54
N CYS A 90 -4.27 5.42 -9.23
CA CYS A 90 -3.94 5.49 -10.65
C CYS A 90 -5.00 4.82 -11.51
N HIS A 91 -5.51 5.51 -12.53
CA HIS A 91 -6.30 4.91 -13.59
C HIS A 91 -5.36 4.20 -14.57
N ILE A 92 -5.69 2.95 -14.92
CA ILE A 92 -4.77 2.10 -15.69
C ILE A 92 -4.77 2.48 -17.17
N GLU A 93 -5.94 2.80 -17.74
CA GLU A 93 -6.12 3.15 -19.15
C GLU A 93 -7.18 4.29 -19.34
N PRO A 94 -6.81 5.51 -19.70
CA PRO A 94 -5.44 6.02 -19.85
C PRO A 94 -4.75 6.20 -18.50
N TRP A 95 -3.41 6.06 -18.47
CA TRP A 95 -2.64 6.19 -17.24
C TRP A 95 -2.68 7.62 -16.70
N SER A 96 -3.18 7.78 -15.48
CA SER A 96 -3.16 9.04 -14.73
C SER A 96 -3.31 8.75 -13.24
N CYS A 97 -2.67 9.53 -12.36
CA CYS A 97 -2.68 9.30 -10.92
C CYS A 97 -3.16 10.52 -10.15
N GLU A 98 -4.15 10.33 -9.32
CA GLU A 98 -4.51 11.22 -8.22
C GLU A 98 -3.57 10.95 -7.04
N ARG A 99 -3.10 11.99 -6.34
CA ARG A 99 -2.10 11.88 -5.29
C ARG A 99 -2.60 12.32 -3.93
N PHE A 100 -2.14 11.62 -2.88
CA PHE A 100 -2.38 11.93 -1.46
C PHE A 100 -1.04 11.85 -0.74
N ASP A 101 -0.28 12.95 -0.73
CA ASP A 101 1.15 12.94 -0.37
C ASP A 101 1.41 13.23 1.11
N GLY A 102 0.39 13.61 1.87
CA GLY A 102 0.50 13.95 3.29
C GLY A 102 1.23 15.27 3.56
N ARG A 103 1.56 16.03 2.52
CA ARG A 103 2.28 17.33 2.62
C ARG A 103 1.38 18.51 2.29
N SER A 104 0.39 18.31 1.43
CA SER A 104 -0.60 19.34 1.11
C SER A 104 -1.57 19.54 2.28
N ALA A 105 -1.91 20.81 2.55
CA ALA A 105 -2.98 21.15 3.50
C ALA A 105 -4.39 20.92 2.94
N SER A 106 -4.52 20.63 1.62
CA SER A 106 -5.80 20.35 1.00
C SER A 106 -6.31 18.96 1.38
N GLU A 107 -7.58 18.87 1.76
CA GLU A 107 -8.27 17.59 1.98
C GLU A 107 -8.96 17.13 0.68
N PRO A 108 -9.09 15.82 0.43
CA PRO A 108 -8.66 14.72 1.32
C PRO A 108 -7.17 14.41 1.20
N ASN A 109 -6.46 14.16 2.31
CA ASN A 109 -5.04 13.82 2.30
C ASN A 109 -4.64 12.89 3.46
N LEU A 110 -3.49 12.21 3.32
CA LEU A 110 -2.86 11.45 4.41
C LEU A 110 -2.19 12.40 5.41
N ARG A 111 -1.83 11.85 6.59
CA ARG A 111 -1.02 12.58 7.59
C ARG A 111 0.48 12.32 7.46
N HIS A 112 0.87 11.41 6.58
CA HIS A 112 2.28 11.06 6.35
C HIS A 112 2.49 10.50 4.93
N TYR A 113 3.68 10.68 4.41
CA TYR A 113 4.04 10.33 3.03
C TYR A 113 4.60 8.90 2.86
N HIS A 114 5.06 8.24 3.93
CA HIS A 114 5.61 6.88 3.85
C HIS A 114 4.49 5.85 4.04
N VAL A 115 3.98 5.33 2.94
CA VAL A 115 3.00 4.23 2.95
C VAL A 115 3.76 2.91 3.10
N THR A 116 3.37 2.09 4.05
CA THR A 116 4.01 0.80 4.36
C THR A 116 3.17 -0.39 3.92
N ALA A 117 1.85 -0.30 4.05
CA ALA A 117 0.93 -1.35 3.65
C ALA A 117 -0.41 -0.79 3.18
N LEU A 118 -1.07 -1.54 2.30
CA LEU A 118 -2.42 -1.28 1.80
C LEU A 118 -3.26 -2.55 1.95
N ARG A 119 -4.49 -2.40 2.48
CA ARG A 119 -5.43 -3.51 2.56
C ARG A 119 -6.84 -3.04 2.21
N ARG A 120 -7.53 -3.79 1.35
CA ARG A 120 -8.98 -3.63 1.17
C ARG A 120 -9.70 -4.40 2.25
N ASP A 121 -10.66 -3.75 2.88
CA ASP A 121 -11.59 -4.42 3.77
C ASP A 121 -12.70 -5.15 2.99
N ARG A 122 -13.49 -5.96 3.68
CA ARG A 122 -14.60 -6.73 3.10
C ARG A 122 -15.68 -5.84 2.48
N ASP A 123 -15.83 -4.61 2.98
CA ASP A 123 -16.77 -3.61 2.46
C ASP A 123 -16.25 -2.88 1.22
N GLY A 124 -15.00 -3.15 0.84
CA GLY A 124 -14.32 -2.55 -0.30
C GLY A 124 -13.69 -1.19 -0.02
N GLY A 125 -13.61 -0.78 1.25
CA GLY A 125 -12.81 0.35 1.71
C GLY A 125 -11.32 0.07 1.58
N LEU A 126 -10.50 1.10 1.69
CA LEU A 126 -9.04 0.96 1.68
C LEU A 126 -8.45 1.42 3.01
N TRP A 127 -7.71 0.51 3.64
CA TRP A 127 -6.85 0.82 4.76
C TRP A 127 -5.43 1.11 4.28
N VAL A 128 -4.85 2.16 4.82
CA VAL A 128 -3.52 2.66 4.46
C VAL A 128 -2.69 2.79 5.73
N ALA A 129 -1.68 1.96 5.87
CA ALA A 129 -0.69 2.08 6.93
C ALA A 129 0.42 3.01 6.52
N THR A 130 0.92 3.79 7.48
CA THR A 130 2.05 4.70 7.26
C THR A 130 3.09 4.57 8.38
N ASP A 131 4.37 4.82 8.05
CA ASP A 131 5.46 4.86 9.05
C ASP A 131 5.57 6.27 9.65
N GLY A 132 4.66 6.57 10.60
CA GLY A 132 4.65 7.83 11.35
C GLY A 132 3.35 8.62 11.32
N GLY A 133 2.40 8.30 10.45
CA GLY A 133 1.08 8.95 10.39
C GLY A 133 -0.07 8.15 10.97
N GLY A 134 0.18 6.91 11.37
CA GLY A 134 -0.83 5.97 11.85
C GLY A 134 -1.50 5.18 10.72
N LEU A 135 -2.68 4.65 11.03
CA LEU A 135 -3.57 3.95 10.12
C LEU A 135 -4.63 4.91 9.59
N HIS A 136 -4.89 4.85 8.29
CA HIS A 136 -5.94 5.66 7.65
C HIS A 136 -6.94 4.76 6.94
N ARG A 137 -8.22 5.12 6.99
CA ARG A 137 -9.27 4.54 6.15
C ARG A 137 -9.68 5.56 5.09
N ALA A 138 -9.51 5.23 3.81
CA ALA A 138 -10.01 6.04 2.71
C ALA A 138 -11.51 5.80 2.53
N HIS A 139 -12.30 6.87 2.63
CA HIS A 139 -13.72 6.87 2.30
C HIS A 139 -13.89 7.32 0.85
N VAL A 140 -14.61 6.52 0.06
CA VAL A 140 -14.84 6.79 -1.36
C VAL A 140 -16.33 6.96 -1.63
N ASP A 141 -16.67 7.86 -2.56
CA ASP A 141 -18.04 8.04 -3.03
C ASP A 141 -18.46 6.94 -4.04
N ALA A 142 -19.69 6.99 -4.51
CA ALA A 142 -20.22 6.04 -5.49
C ALA A 142 -19.43 6.04 -6.82
N ALA A 143 -18.78 7.15 -7.18
CA ALA A 143 -17.91 7.28 -8.33
C ALA A 143 -16.47 6.80 -8.04
N GLY A 144 -16.21 6.34 -6.80
CA GLY A 144 -14.90 5.87 -6.36
C GLY A 144 -13.89 6.98 -6.07
N ARG A 145 -14.30 8.25 -5.95
CA ARG A 145 -13.42 9.36 -5.59
C ARG A 145 -13.23 9.39 -4.07
N VAL A 146 -12.00 9.65 -3.61
CA VAL A 146 -11.72 9.81 -2.19
C VAL A 146 -12.36 11.08 -1.68
N THR A 147 -13.18 10.96 -0.64
CA THR A 147 -13.87 12.10 -0.02
C THR A 147 -13.20 12.55 1.27
N ARG A 148 -12.62 11.61 2.03
CA ARG A 148 -11.88 11.87 3.26
C ARG A 148 -11.01 10.68 3.64
N PHE A 149 -10.00 10.93 4.49
CA PHE A 149 -9.29 9.91 5.23
C PHE A 149 -9.68 10.01 6.72
N GLU A 150 -10.12 8.91 7.29
CA GLU A 150 -10.27 8.77 8.73
C GLU A 150 -9.00 8.16 9.31
N ARG A 151 -8.48 8.70 10.42
CA ARG A 151 -7.19 8.32 10.98
C ARG A 151 -7.33 7.67 12.37
N TRP A 152 -6.54 6.64 12.61
CA TRP A 152 -6.22 6.07 13.91
C TRP A 152 -4.73 6.24 14.19
N GLY A 153 -4.41 6.76 15.37
CA GLY A 153 -3.05 6.96 15.85
C GLY A 153 -2.96 6.69 17.36
N VAL A 154 -1.85 7.10 17.95
CA VAL A 154 -1.66 7.00 19.42
C VAL A 154 -2.74 7.76 20.19
N ASP A 155 -3.26 8.83 19.63
CA ASP A 155 -4.38 9.63 20.15
C ASP A 155 -5.72 8.86 20.23
N ARG A 156 -5.83 7.74 19.48
CA ARG A 156 -6.96 6.81 19.50
C ARG A 156 -6.58 5.42 20.04
N GLY A 157 -5.48 5.31 20.77
CA GLY A 157 -5.07 4.10 21.48
C GLY A 157 -4.15 3.15 20.75
N LEU A 158 -3.71 3.45 19.52
CA LEU A 158 -2.65 2.64 18.88
C LEU A 158 -1.35 2.74 19.66
N LEU A 159 -0.55 1.65 19.63
CA LEU A 159 0.73 1.58 20.31
C LEU A 159 1.73 2.61 19.79
N THR A 160 1.66 2.91 18.49
CA THR A 160 2.52 3.88 17.79
C THR A 160 1.86 4.32 16.49
N ASP A 161 2.29 5.46 15.95
CA ASP A 161 1.90 5.93 14.61
C ASP A 161 2.71 5.27 13.48
N GLY A 162 3.71 4.44 13.78
CA GLY A 162 4.50 3.67 12.82
C GLY A 162 3.92 2.27 12.62
N ILE A 163 3.09 2.09 11.60
CA ILE A 163 2.47 0.81 11.24
C ILE A 163 3.25 0.17 10.10
N MET A 164 3.61 -1.11 10.24
CA MET A 164 4.44 -1.84 9.26
C MET A 164 3.63 -2.78 8.37
N GLY A 165 2.51 -3.32 8.85
CA GLY A 165 1.64 -4.23 8.13
C GLY A 165 0.21 -4.20 8.67
N ILE A 166 -0.74 -4.67 7.86
CA ILE A 166 -2.17 -4.77 8.17
C ILE A 166 -2.66 -6.14 7.77
N GLU A 167 -3.28 -6.87 8.71
CA GLU A 167 -4.06 -8.06 8.40
C GLU A 167 -5.47 -7.93 9.00
N GLU A 168 -6.46 -8.49 8.32
CA GLU A 168 -7.84 -8.53 8.77
C GLU A 168 -8.16 -9.94 9.25
N ASP A 169 -8.67 -10.05 10.45
CA ASP A 169 -9.12 -11.28 11.07
C ASP A 169 -10.51 -11.70 10.56
N ASP A 170 -10.93 -12.92 10.84
CA ASP A 170 -12.23 -13.46 10.43
C ASP A 170 -13.43 -12.69 11.00
N ASP A 171 -13.28 -12.07 12.15
CA ASP A 171 -14.28 -11.21 12.77
C ASP A 171 -14.29 -9.76 12.25
N GLY A 172 -13.39 -9.43 11.29
CA GLY A 172 -13.25 -8.09 10.71
C GLY A 172 -12.35 -7.15 11.51
N SER A 173 -11.72 -7.62 12.58
CA SER A 173 -10.71 -6.84 13.31
C SER A 173 -9.44 -6.72 12.49
N LEU A 174 -8.74 -5.61 12.64
CA LEU A 174 -7.46 -5.36 11.99
C LEU A 174 -6.30 -5.59 12.95
N TRP A 175 -5.39 -6.46 12.56
CA TRP A 175 -4.12 -6.67 13.23
C TRP A 175 -3.05 -5.81 12.57
N LEU A 176 -2.46 -4.93 13.35
CA LEU A 176 -1.48 -3.94 12.91
C LEU A 176 -0.12 -4.29 13.51
N SER A 177 0.82 -4.70 12.67
CA SER A 177 2.19 -4.90 13.12
C SER A 177 2.91 -3.55 13.20
N THR A 178 3.71 -3.37 14.27
CA THR A 178 4.45 -2.14 14.54
C THR A 178 5.88 -2.47 14.96
N ARG A 179 6.71 -1.44 15.12
CA ARG A 179 8.07 -1.62 15.68
C ARG A 179 8.08 -1.88 17.19
N HIS A 180 6.93 -1.81 17.88
CA HIS A 180 6.84 -1.92 19.33
C HIS A 180 5.89 -3.04 19.79
N GLY A 181 5.33 -3.83 18.87
CA GLY A 181 4.37 -4.89 19.12
C GLY A 181 3.25 -4.91 18.11
N LEU A 182 2.09 -5.44 18.50
CA LEU A 182 0.88 -5.52 17.70
C LEU A 182 -0.22 -4.67 18.32
N SER A 183 -1.02 -4.02 17.47
CA SER A 183 -2.31 -3.43 17.86
C SER A 183 -3.43 -4.13 17.13
N ARG A 184 -4.49 -4.53 17.85
CA ARG A 184 -5.73 -5.03 17.25
C ARG A 184 -6.77 -3.93 17.33
N LEU A 185 -7.30 -3.52 16.20
CA LEU A 185 -8.35 -2.52 16.05
C LEU A 185 -9.65 -3.19 15.61
N ASP A 186 -10.73 -2.95 16.33
CA ASP A 186 -12.08 -3.21 15.85
C ASP A 186 -12.59 -1.97 15.09
N PRO A 187 -12.76 -2.04 13.75
CA PRO A 187 -13.18 -0.88 12.97
C PRO A 187 -14.62 -0.44 13.22
N ALA A 188 -15.49 -1.34 13.72
CA ALA A 188 -16.90 -1.05 13.97
C ALA A 188 -17.08 -0.22 15.25
N THR A 189 -16.28 -0.52 16.29
CA THR A 189 -16.35 0.17 17.58
C THR A 189 -15.26 1.21 17.78
N GLY A 190 -14.16 1.12 17.01
CA GLY A 190 -12.95 1.92 17.19
C GLY A 190 -12.10 1.46 18.39
N GLN A 191 -12.43 0.32 19.03
CA GLN A 191 -11.70 -0.20 20.17
C GLN A 191 -10.32 -0.73 19.72
N VAL A 192 -9.29 -0.39 20.50
CA VAL A 192 -7.91 -0.84 20.28
C VAL A 192 -7.43 -1.66 21.46
N VAL A 193 -6.79 -2.80 21.18
CA VAL A 193 -6.08 -3.65 22.15
C VAL A 193 -4.64 -3.81 21.71
N ASN A 194 -3.70 -3.52 22.61
CA ASN A 194 -2.27 -3.60 22.30
C ASN A 194 -1.62 -4.85 22.93
N HIS A 195 -0.77 -5.50 22.15
CA HIS A 195 0.01 -6.68 22.53
C HIS A 195 1.50 -6.34 22.44
N VAL A 196 2.19 -6.45 23.57
CA VAL A 196 3.62 -6.16 23.70
C VAL A 196 4.34 -7.35 24.33
N VAL A 197 5.66 -7.33 24.41
CA VAL A 197 6.46 -8.44 25.01
C VAL A 197 5.99 -8.76 26.42
N GLN A 198 5.68 -7.76 27.24
CA GLN A 198 5.18 -7.96 28.61
C GLN A 198 3.81 -8.65 28.65
N SER A 199 3.03 -8.62 27.59
CA SER A 199 1.76 -9.35 27.44
C SER A 199 1.92 -10.73 26.77
N GLY A 200 3.15 -11.24 26.64
CA GLY A 200 3.43 -12.57 26.10
C GLY A 200 3.78 -12.61 24.61
N LEU A 201 3.88 -11.48 23.94
CA LEU A 201 4.34 -11.45 22.55
C LEU A 201 5.84 -11.82 22.49
N PRO A 202 6.27 -12.81 21.68
CA PRO A 202 7.67 -13.27 21.66
C PRO A 202 8.64 -12.29 21.02
N VAL A 203 8.14 -11.33 20.22
CA VAL A 203 8.94 -10.32 19.51
C VAL A 203 8.27 -8.95 19.63
N SER A 204 9.07 -7.88 19.60
CA SER A 204 8.57 -6.50 19.70
C SER A 204 8.71 -5.72 18.39
N HIS A 205 9.44 -6.25 17.39
CA HIS A 205 9.74 -5.54 16.17
C HIS A 205 9.23 -6.31 14.95
N PHE A 206 8.50 -5.62 14.10
CA PHE A 206 8.05 -6.13 12.79
C PHE A 206 8.57 -5.24 11.68
N ASN A 207 9.04 -5.85 10.60
CA ASN A 207 9.47 -5.13 9.39
C ASN A 207 8.28 -4.87 8.47
N THR A 208 8.44 -3.93 7.55
CA THR A 208 7.46 -3.65 6.49
C THR A 208 7.16 -4.93 5.72
N GLY A 209 5.87 -5.22 5.51
CA GLY A 209 5.42 -6.43 4.83
C GLY A 209 5.47 -7.72 5.68
N ALA A 210 5.78 -7.62 6.99
CA ALA A 210 5.70 -8.75 7.90
C ALA A 210 4.23 -9.03 8.28
N SER A 211 3.44 -9.40 7.31
CA SER A 211 2.04 -9.82 7.46
C SER A 211 1.69 -10.84 6.38
N SER A 212 0.90 -11.84 6.74
CA SER A 212 0.38 -12.86 5.83
C SER A 212 -0.93 -13.38 6.40
N ALA A 213 -1.98 -13.38 5.59
CA ALA A 213 -3.23 -14.04 5.92
C ALA A 213 -3.21 -15.44 5.33
N ASP A 214 -3.66 -16.43 6.09
CA ASP A 214 -3.98 -17.75 5.56
C ASP A 214 -5.32 -17.64 4.81
N THR A 215 -5.30 -17.91 3.52
CA THR A 215 -6.50 -18.01 2.67
C THR A 215 -6.91 -19.47 2.59
N GLY A 216 -7.22 -20.09 3.76
CA GLY A 216 -7.72 -21.46 3.85
C GLY A 216 -8.92 -21.79 2.94
#